data_700ed828b78dcea609f702fb9973dcd0
#
_entry.id   700ed828b78dcea609f702fb9973dcd0
#
_cell.length_a   1.000
_cell.length_b   1.000
_cell.length_c   1.000
_cell.angle_alpha   90.00
_cell.angle_beta   90.00
_cell.angle_gamma   90.00
#
_symmetry.space_group_name_H-M   'P 1'
#
loop_
_entity.id
_entity.type
_entity.pdbx_description
1 polymer ?
#
loop_
_entity_poly.entity_id
_entity_poly.type
_entity_poly.pdbx_seq_one_letter_code
_entity_poly.pdbx_strand_id
1 'polypeptide(L)'
;MLFSEKQTSAGAVEWILVGLGNPGTQYEGTRHNTGFMALDCIAEKAGVKIDRLKFKGQCAKAEVGGKKVLLLKPATFMNLSGQSVTEAMQFYKVPPERVIVFFDDISLPCGHLRIRRKGSDGGHNGMKNIIYLAGSDQFPRVKIGIGAKPNPEWDLADWVLSHFSAADAKLMQESTGHAAQAAELLVNGKVDEAMNQYNVK
;
A
#
# COMPACT_ATOMS: atom_id res chain seq x y z
N MET A 1 43.57 -22.21 2.03
CA MET A 1 43.22 -20.77 1.91
C MET A 1 41.75 -20.71 1.58
N LEU A 2 40.93 -20.41 2.57
CA LEU A 2 39.50 -20.27 2.43
C LEU A 2 39.22 -18.79 2.10
N PHE A 3 38.80 -18.51 0.86
CA PHE A 3 38.28 -17.19 0.49
C PHE A 3 36.89 -17.02 1.11
N SER A 4 36.85 -16.31 2.22
CA SER A 4 35.59 -15.77 2.78
C SER A 4 35.09 -14.71 1.81
N GLU A 5 34.10 -15.06 0.97
CA GLU A 5 33.31 -14.06 0.25
C GLU A 5 32.59 -13.19 1.29
N LYS A 6 33.11 -11.98 1.52
CA LYS A 6 32.36 -10.92 2.13
C LYS A 6 31.16 -10.63 1.23
N GLN A 7 30.01 -11.22 1.53
CA GLN A 7 28.73 -10.71 1.06
C GLN A 7 28.65 -9.24 1.53
N THR A 8 28.99 -8.34 0.62
CA THR A 8 28.67 -6.93 0.76
C THR A 8 27.16 -6.83 0.91
N SER A 9 26.70 -6.54 2.10
CA SER A 9 25.31 -6.24 2.43
C SER A 9 24.90 -4.96 1.67
N ALA A 10 24.59 -5.11 0.39
CA ALA A 10 23.90 -4.06 -0.36
C ALA A 10 22.56 -3.84 0.35
N GLY A 11 22.55 -2.85 1.23
CA GLY A 11 21.53 -2.34 2.13
C GLY A 11 20.26 -3.17 2.25
N ALA A 12 20.13 -3.87 3.38
CA ALA A 12 18.94 -4.65 3.70
C ALA A 12 17.69 -3.77 3.61
N VAL A 13 16.63 -4.27 2.95
CA VAL A 13 15.31 -3.63 2.98
C VAL A 13 14.82 -3.61 4.43
N GLU A 14 14.52 -2.43 4.94
CA GLU A 14 14.08 -2.23 6.31
C GLU A 14 12.55 -2.27 6.44
N TRP A 15 11.86 -1.82 5.37
CA TRP A 15 10.39 -1.72 5.31
C TRP A 15 9.87 -2.21 3.97
N ILE A 16 8.64 -2.70 3.96
CA ILE A 16 7.90 -2.99 2.74
C ILE A 16 6.68 -2.06 2.70
N LEU A 17 6.53 -1.30 1.62
CA LEU A 17 5.37 -0.48 1.35
C LEU A 17 4.56 -1.17 0.26
N VAL A 18 3.33 -1.57 0.59
CA VAL A 18 2.45 -2.34 -0.28
C VAL A 18 1.28 -1.46 -0.72
N GLY A 19 1.11 -1.28 -2.01
CA GLY A 19 -0.13 -0.72 -2.56
C GLY A 19 -1.03 -1.84 -3.05
N LEU A 20 -2.29 -1.85 -2.65
CA LEU A 20 -3.25 -2.84 -3.14
C LEU A 20 -3.98 -2.34 -4.38
N GLY A 21 -4.23 -3.27 -5.29
CA GLY A 21 -4.89 -3.05 -6.57
C GLY A 21 -4.98 -4.34 -7.37
N ASN A 22 -5.68 -4.29 -8.50
CA ASN A 22 -5.74 -5.38 -9.48
C ASN A 22 -4.81 -5.08 -10.66
N PRO A 23 -4.10 -6.08 -11.19
CA PRO A 23 -3.26 -5.92 -12.37
C PRO A 23 -4.09 -5.83 -13.65
N GLY A 24 -3.59 -5.10 -14.62
CA GLY A 24 -4.19 -4.95 -15.96
C GLY A 24 -4.75 -3.56 -16.22
N THR A 25 -4.69 -3.16 -17.49
CA THR A 25 -5.09 -1.82 -17.95
C THR A 25 -6.56 -1.49 -17.69
N GLN A 26 -7.42 -2.51 -17.66
CA GLN A 26 -8.85 -2.35 -17.35
C GLN A 26 -9.13 -1.90 -15.92
N TYR A 27 -8.16 -2.06 -15.01
CA TYR A 27 -8.29 -1.65 -13.60
C TYR A 27 -7.54 -0.36 -13.28
N GLU A 28 -6.76 0.17 -14.23
CA GLU A 28 -6.05 1.42 -14.05
C GLU A 28 -7.03 2.56 -13.76
N GLY A 29 -6.74 3.36 -12.73
CA GLY A 29 -7.59 4.49 -12.35
C GLY A 29 -8.91 4.10 -11.68
N THR A 30 -9.18 2.84 -11.40
CA THR A 30 -10.36 2.43 -10.62
C THR A 30 -10.18 2.72 -9.13
N ARG A 31 -11.29 2.82 -8.40
CA ARG A 31 -11.30 3.08 -6.95
C ARG A 31 -10.53 2.02 -6.17
N HIS A 32 -10.61 0.76 -6.59
CA HIS A 32 -9.90 -0.36 -5.95
C HIS A 32 -8.38 -0.35 -6.18
N ASN A 33 -7.90 0.43 -7.16
CA ASN A 33 -6.47 0.60 -7.43
C ASN A 33 -5.85 1.82 -6.73
N THR A 34 -6.54 2.42 -5.79
CA THR A 34 -6.06 3.59 -5.03
C THR A 34 -4.74 3.31 -4.30
N GLY A 35 -4.54 2.08 -3.79
CA GLY A 35 -3.26 1.68 -3.20
C GLY A 35 -2.12 1.71 -4.22
N PHE A 36 -2.36 1.28 -5.47
CA PHE A 36 -1.37 1.39 -6.55
C PHE A 36 -1.04 2.85 -6.83
N MET A 37 -2.05 3.73 -6.90
CA MET A 37 -1.84 5.16 -7.13
C MET A 37 -0.98 5.81 -6.04
N ALA A 38 -1.22 5.45 -4.77
CA ALA A 38 -0.40 5.94 -3.66
C ALA A 38 1.06 5.51 -3.80
N LEU A 39 1.29 4.25 -4.21
CA LEU A 39 2.63 3.74 -4.41
C LEU A 39 3.34 4.40 -5.61
N ASP A 40 2.60 4.71 -6.68
CA ASP A 40 3.14 5.46 -7.82
C ASP A 40 3.59 6.85 -7.40
N CYS A 41 2.82 7.54 -6.57
CA CYS A 41 3.20 8.84 -6.03
C CYS A 41 4.46 8.75 -5.15
N ILE A 42 4.59 7.69 -4.33
CA ILE A 42 5.79 7.44 -3.53
C ILE A 42 7.00 7.17 -4.44
N ALA A 43 6.83 6.36 -5.46
CA ALA A 43 7.89 6.00 -6.41
C ALA A 43 8.38 7.23 -7.20
N GLU A 44 7.45 8.08 -7.67
CA GLU A 44 7.77 9.32 -8.36
C GLU A 44 8.61 10.25 -7.47
N LYS A 45 8.21 10.45 -6.21
CA LYS A 45 8.99 11.24 -5.24
C LYS A 45 10.37 10.66 -4.96
N ALA A 46 10.49 9.34 -4.93
CA ALA A 46 11.76 8.64 -4.73
C ALA A 46 12.61 8.52 -6.00
N GLY A 47 12.11 8.97 -7.16
CA GLY A 47 12.80 8.91 -8.45
C GLY A 47 13.01 7.50 -8.98
N VAL A 48 12.13 6.55 -8.67
CA VAL A 48 12.20 5.15 -9.11
C VAL A 48 10.97 4.72 -9.90
N LYS A 49 11.10 3.63 -10.67
CA LYS A 49 9.98 2.98 -11.36
C LYS A 49 9.69 1.62 -10.73
N ILE A 50 8.41 1.32 -10.51
CA ILE A 50 7.97 0.02 -9.97
C ILE A 50 7.71 -0.90 -11.16
N ASP A 51 8.76 -1.48 -11.73
CA ASP A 51 8.70 -2.27 -12.97
C ASP A 51 9.36 -3.66 -12.87
N ARG A 52 10.09 -3.93 -11.79
CA ARG A 52 10.75 -5.22 -11.61
C ARG A 52 9.74 -6.29 -11.20
N LEU A 53 9.62 -7.35 -11.97
CA LEU A 53 8.76 -8.49 -11.65
C LEU A 53 9.44 -9.41 -10.62
N LYS A 54 8.90 -9.43 -9.40
CA LYS A 54 9.30 -10.32 -8.31
C LYS A 54 8.20 -10.41 -7.26
N PHE A 55 8.19 -11.48 -6.47
CA PHE A 55 7.22 -11.69 -5.40
C PHE A 55 5.76 -11.69 -5.92
N LYS A 56 5.51 -12.31 -7.07
CA LYS A 56 4.18 -12.30 -7.73
C LYS A 56 3.61 -10.88 -7.87
N GLY A 57 4.47 -9.89 -8.12
CA GLY A 57 4.11 -8.49 -8.24
C GLY A 57 5.14 -7.66 -9.00
N GLN A 58 4.86 -6.39 -9.11
CA GLN A 58 5.81 -5.38 -9.56
C GLN A 58 6.44 -4.72 -8.33
N CYS A 59 7.75 -4.55 -8.34
CA CYS A 59 8.44 -3.95 -7.21
C CYS A 59 9.61 -3.07 -7.63
N ALA A 60 10.03 -2.22 -6.69
CA ALA A 60 11.25 -1.42 -6.77
C ALA A 60 11.87 -1.25 -5.38
N LYS A 61 13.19 -1.18 -5.32
CA LYS A 61 13.88 -0.69 -4.12
C LYS A 61 13.94 0.82 -4.21
N ALA A 62 13.66 1.48 -3.09
CA ALA A 62 13.67 2.94 -2.98
C ALA A 62 14.22 3.38 -1.63
N GLU A 63 14.44 4.68 -1.49
CA GLU A 63 14.65 5.32 -0.20
C GLU A 63 13.46 6.23 0.08
N VAL A 64 12.84 6.05 1.24
CA VAL A 64 11.70 6.84 1.72
C VAL A 64 11.99 7.28 3.14
N GLY A 65 11.96 8.59 3.40
CA GLY A 65 12.27 9.14 4.72
C GLY A 65 13.65 8.72 5.25
N GLY A 66 14.64 8.50 4.38
CA GLY A 66 15.99 8.03 4.73
C GLY A 66 16.07 6.53 5.05
N LYS A 67 15.01 5.76 4.82
CA LYS A 67 14.94 4.31 5.03
C LYS A 67 14.94 3.54 3.72
N LYS A 68 15.63 2.41 3.68
CA LYS A 68 15.62 1.50 2.53
C LYS A 68 14.35 0.68 2.52
N VAL A 69 13.53 0.86 1.49
CA VAL A 69 12.23 0.23 1.38
C VAL A 69 12.11 -0.61 0.11
N LEU A 70 11.22 -1.61 0.15
CA LEU A 70 10.66 -2.23 -1.03
C LEU A 70 9.28 -1.62 -1.28
N LEU A 71 9.07 -1.06 -2.46
CA LEU A 71 7.75 -0.73 -2.99
C LEU A 71 7.22 -1.97 -3.69
N LEU A 72 6.00 -2.42 -3.37
CA LEU A 72 5.41 -3.66 -3.89
C LEU A 72 3.96 -3.45 -4.29
N LYS A 73 3.68 -3.69 -5.56
CA LYS A 73 2.32 -3.79 -6.13
C LYS A 73 2.05 -5.27 -6.43
N PRO A 74 1.24 -5.99 -5.65
CA PRO A 74 0.86 -7.36 -5.97
C PRO A 74 0.24 -7.44 -7.36
N ALA A 75 0.71 -8.38 -8.20
CA ALA A 75 0.12 -8.69 -9.50
C ALA A 75 -0.79 -9.93 -9.44
N THR A 76 -1.05 -10.42 -8.25
CA THR A 76 -2.15 -11.33 -7.94
C THR A 76 -3.45 -10.52 -7.95
N PHE A 77 -4.59 -11.13 -8.23
CA PHE A 77 -5.85 -10.41 -8.01
C PHE A 77 -6.01 -10.05 -6.54
N MET A 78 -6.85 -9.04 -6.24
CA MET A 78 -7.00 -8.44 -4.91
C MET A 78 -7.14 -9.47 -3.78
N ASN A 79 -7.98 -10.47 -3.95
CA ASN A 79 -8.23 -11.53 -2.97
C ASN A 79 -7.05 -12.50 -2.74
N LEU A 80 -5.95 -12.36 -3.50
CA LEU A 80 -4.73 -13.15 -3.38
C LEU A 80 -3.49 -12.31 -3.05
N SER A 81 -3.67 -11.03 -2.69
CA SER A 81 -2.58 -10.09 -2.43
C SER A 81 -1.59 -10.57 -1.36
N GLY A 82 -2.07 -11.33 -0.38
CA GLY A 82 -1.23 -11.87 0.69
C GLY A 82 -0.15 -12.82 0.19
N GLN A 83 -0.34 -13.51 -0.94
CA GLN A 83 0.70 -14.38 -1.51
C GLN A 83 1.95 -13.59 -1.89
N SER A 84 1.76 -12.43 -2.51
CA SER A 84 2.85 -11.53 -2.89
C SER A 84 3.54 -10.93 -1.66
N VAL A 85 2.73 -10.42 -0.72
CA VAL A 85 3.23 -9.74 0.47
C VAL A 85 4.03 -10.68 1.38
N THR A 86 3.50 -11.86 1.67
CA THR A 86 4.19 -12.84 2.54
C THR A 86 5.47 -13.37 1.92
N GLU A 87 5.52 -13.57 0.59
CA GLU A 87 6.73 -13.95 -0.11
C GLU A 87 7.83 -12.89 0.04
N ALA A 88 7.49 -11.60 -0.12
CA ALA A 88 8.43 -10.51 0.08
C ALA A 88 8.90 -10.39 1.54
N MET A 89 7.97 -10.53 2.50
CA MET A 89 8.27 -10.52 3.94
C MET A 89 9.27 -11.62 4.31
N GLN A 90 9.04 -12.84 3.83
CA GLN A 90 9.93 -13.98 4.08
C GLN A 90 11.31 -13.78 3.47
N PHE A 91 11.36 -13.28 2.24
CA PHE A 91 12.62 -13.06 1.52
C PHE A 91 13.50 -12.00 2.20
N TYR A 92 12.92 -10.88 2.64
CA TYR A 92 13.67 -9.81 3.29
C TYR A 92 13.70 -9.93 4.81
N LYS A 93 13.00 -10.92 5.38
CA LYS A 93 12.86 -11.11 6.84
C LYS A 93 12.30 -9.87 7.54
N VAL A 94 11.32 -9.22 6.89
CA VAL A 94 10.63 -8.04 7.41
C VAL A 94 9.39 -8.48 8.18
N PRO A 95 9.24 -8.09 9.45
CA PRO A 95 8.08 -8.45 10.26
C PRO A 95 6.83 -7.62 9.88
N PRO A 96 5.61 -8.06 10.24
CA PRO A 96 4.36 -7.36 9.92
C PRO A 96 4.35 -5.89 10.31
N GLU A 97 4.93 -5.52 11.44
CA GLU A 97 4.98 -4.16 11.98
C GLU A 97 5.80 -3.20 11.09
N ARG A 98 6.59 -3.73 10.17
CA ARG A 98 7.37 -2.97 9.18
C ARG A 98 6.85 -3.13 7.75
N VAL A 99 5.60 -3.55 7.60
CA VAL A 99 4.90 -3.61 6.31
C VAL A 99 3.73 -2.64 6.33
N ILE A 100 3.84 -1.54 5.59
CA ILE A 100 2.79 -0.52 5.49
C ILE A 100 1.90 -0.84 4.30
N VAL A 101 0.59 -0.96 4.52
CA VAL A 101 -0.37 -1.31 3.46
C VAL A 101 -1.26 -0.11 3.13
N PHE A 102 -1.27 0.29 1.86
CA PHE A 102 -2.08 1.37 1.29
C PHE A 102 -3.25 0.74 0.52
N PHE A 103 -4.48 1.11 0.84
CA PHE A 103 -5.67 0.55 0.19
C PHE A 103 -6.89 1.46 0.35
N ASP A 104 -7.90 1.21 -0.48
CA ASP A 104 -9.15 1.95 -0.51
C ASP A 104 -10.06 1.63 0.69
N ASP A 105 -10.82 2.62 1.13
CA ASP A 105 -11.82 2.47 2.20
C ASP A 105 -13.12 3.18 1.80
N ILE A 106 -14.21 2.40 1.67
CA ILE A 106 -15.54 2.90 1.33
C ILE A 106 -16.23 3.64 2.47
N SER A 107 -15.77 3.46 3.70
CA SER A 107 -16.33 4.12 4.88
C SER A 107 -15.82 5.54 5.08
N LEU A 108 -14.82 5.95 4.32
CA LEU A 108 -14.24 7.28 4.35
C LEU A 108 -14.69 8.10 3.15
N PRO A 109 -15.00 9.39 3.33
CA PRO A 109 -15.23 10.30 2.21
C PRO A 109 -14.04 10.29 1.24
N CYS A 110 -14.32 10.51 -0.05
CA CYS A 110 -13.29 10.54 -1.08
C CYS A 110 -12.20 11.57 -0.75
N GLY A 111 -10.94 11.15 -0.87
CA GLY A 111 -9.78 11.99 -0.58
C GLY A 111 -9.35 12.05 0.89
N HIS A 112 -10.11 11.47 1.81
CA HIS A 112 -9.75 11.43 3.23
C HIS A 112 -8.82 10.26 3.55
N LEU A 113 -7.89 10.46 4.48
CA LEU A 113 -6.99 9.40 4.96
C LEU A 113 -7.36 8.95 6.37
N ARG A 114 -7.09 7.68 6.64
CA ARG A 114 -7.12 7.12 8.00
C ARG A 114 -5.96 6.17 8.21
N ILE A 115 -5.03 6.57 9.05
CA ILE A 115 -3.86 5.78 9.42
C ILE A 115 -4.17 5.02 10.70
N ARG A 116 -3.77 3.74 10.75
CA ARG A 116 -3.89 2.87 11.93
C ARG A 116 -2.61 2.05 12.06
N ARG A 117 -2.23 1.74 13.30
CA ARG A 117 -1.06 0.88 13.61
C ARG A 117 -1.34 -0.58 13.25
N LYS A 118 -2.58 -1.02 13.45
CA LYS A 118 -3.04 -2.41 13.30
C LYS A 118 -4.57 -2.44 13.18
N GLY A 119 -5.14 -3.61 12.99
CA GLY A 119 -6.59 -3.82 13.04
C GLY A 119 -7.10 -4.84 12.03
N SER A 120 -8.41 -5.08 12.02
CA SER A 120 -9.09 -5.99 11.09
C SER A 120 -8.99 -5.53 9.64
N ASP A 121 -9.45 -6.37 8.73
CA ASP A 121 -9.48 -6.09 7.29
C ASP A 121 -10.50 -5.00 6.90
N GLY A 122 -11.50 -4.74 7.76
CA GLY A 122 -12.55 -3.75 7.48
C GLY A 122 -13.41 -4.09 6.26
N GLY A 123 -13.49 -5.37 5.88
CA GLY A 123 -14.22 -5.86 4.71
C GLY A 123 -13.42 -5.78 3.40
N HIS A 124 -12.15 -5.32 3.45
CA HIS A 124 -11.31 -5.24 2.26
C HIS A 124 -10.63 -6.58 1.95
N ASN A 125 -10.97 -7.18 0.80
CA ASN A 125 -10.54 -8.54 0.44
C ASN A 125 -9.02 -8.72 0.38
N GLY A 126 -8.29 -7.72 -0.12
CA GLY A 126 -6.82 -7.77 -0.16
C GLY A 126 -6.22 -7.78 1.23
N MET A 127 -6.70 -6.92 2.13
CA MET A 127 -6.23 -6.86 3.51
C MET A 127 -6.58 -8.13 4.28
N LYS A 128 -7.79 -8.68 4.05
CA LYS A 128 -8.22 -9.97 4.62
C LYS A 128 -7.25 -11.10 4.26
N ASN A 129 -6.87 -11.20 2.99
CA ASN A 129 -5.94 -12.24 2.53
C ASN A 129 -4.52 -12.04 3.10
N ILE A 130 -4.04 -10.79 3.22
CA ILE A 130 -2.75 -10.49 3.85
C ILE A 130 -2.74 -10.95 5.31
N ILE A 131 -3.75 -10.54 6.09
CA ILE A 131 -3.88 -10.91 7.52
C ILE A 131 -3.94 -12.44 7.68
N TYR A 132 -4.72 -13.10 6.84
CA TYR A 132 -4.88 -14.55 6.88
C TYR A 132 -3.56 -15.29 6.62
N LEU A 133 -2.85 -14.94 5.54
CA LEU A 133 -1.62 -15.64 5.17
C LEU A 133 -0.41 -15.27 6.03
N ALA A 134 -0.36 -14.06 6.55
CA ALA A 134 0.69 -13.63 7.47
C ALA A 134 0.46 -14.09 8.92
N GLY A 135 -0.77 -14.50 9.26
CA GLY A 135 -1.13 -14.87 10.63
C GLY A 135 -1.05 -13.70 11.62
N SER A 136 -1.19 -12.47 11.16
CA SER A 136 -1.03 -11.25 11.97
C SER A 136 -1.89 -10.11 11.42
N ASP A 137 -2.38 -9.25 12.29
CA ASP A 137 -3.06 -7.99 11.96
C ASP A 137 -2.19 -6.75 12.28
N GLN A 138 -0.93 -6.97 12.69
CA GLN A 138 -0.02 -5.92 13.16
C GLN A 138 0.62 -5.11 12.02
N PHE A 139 -0.11 -4.90 10.96
CA PHE A 139 0.32 -4.09 9.81
C PHE A 139 -0.07 -2.63 10.02
N PRO A 140 0.86 -1.67 10.03
CA PRO A 140 0.52 -0.27 9.81
C PRO A 140 -0.20 -0.10 8.46
N ARG A 141 -1.26 0.69 8.46
CA ARG A 141 -2.07 0.87 7.27
C ARG A 141 -2.46 2.31 7.03
N VAL A 142 -2.49 2.68 5.77
CA VAL A 142 -2.99 3.94 5.27
C VAL A 142 -4.23 3.65 4.44
N LYS A 143 -5.39 3.89 5.02
CA LYS A 143 -6.69 3.77 4.36
C LYS A 143 -6.99 5.06 3.62
N ILE A 144 -7.36 4.94 2.35
CA ILE A 144 -7.62 6.07 1.46
C ILE A 144 -9.09 6.04 1.08
N GLY A 145 -9.83 7.06 1.48
CA GLY A 145 -11.27 7.16 1.26
C GLY A 145 -11.61 7.27 -0.21
N ILE A 146 -12.53 6.42 -0.65
CA ILE A 146 -13.08 6.42 -2.01
C ILE A 146 -14.57 6.80 -2.04
N GLY A 147 -15.15 7.07 -0.87
CA GLY A 147 -16.57 7.37 -0.69
C GLY A 147 -17.45 6.11 -0.69
N ALA A 148 -18.60 6.23 -0.06
CA ALA A 148 -19.63 5.20 -0.06
C ALA A 148 -20.29 5.09 -1.44
N LYS A 149 -20.94 3.94 -1.70
CA LYS A 149 -21.78 3.76 -2.90
C LYS A 149 -22.85 4.87 -2.95
N PRO A 150 -23.03 5.52 -4.10
CA PRO A 150 -24.04 6.58 -4.23
C PRO A 150 -25.47 6.04 -4.15
N ASN A 151 -25.65 4.76 -4.49
CA ASN A 151 -26.91 4.04 -4.37
C ASN A 151 -26.67 2.72 -3.60
N PRO A 152 -27.39 2.47 -2.49
CA PRO A 152 -27.28 1.22 -1.72
C PRO A 152 -27.50 -0.06 -2.55
N GLU A 153 -28.31 0.02 -3.61
CA GLU A 153 -28.61 -1.11 -4.51
C GLU A 153 -27.43 -1.49 -5.43
N TRP A 154 -26.45 -0.64 -5.61
CA TRP A 154 -25.27 -0.98 -6.41
C TRP A 154 -24.50 -2.13 -5.78
N ASP A 155 -24.00 -3.03 -6.61
CA ASP A 155 -23.04 -4.03 -6.18
C ASP A 155 -21.74 -3.32 -5.70
N LEU A 156 -21.19 -3.81 -4.60
CA LEU A 156 -19.96 -3.24 -4.06
C LEU A 156 -18.78 -3.44 -5.01
N ALA A 157 -18.71 -4.59 -5.69
CA ALA A 157 -17.67 -4.86 -6.67
C ALA A 157 -17.73 -3.85 -7.83
N ASP A 158 -18.93 -3.55 -8.35
CA ASP A 158 -19.10 -2.56 -9.42
C ASP A 158 -18.64 -1.16 -8.95
N TRP A 159 -18.93 -0.79 -7.70
CA TRP A 159 -18.51 0.49 -7.15
C TRP A 159 -16.99 0.61 -7.05
N VAL A 160 -16.32 -0.36 -6.43
CA VAL A 160 -14.87 -0.30 -6.25
C VAL A 160 -14.10 -0.44 -7.56
N LEU A 161 -14.68 -1.10 -8.56
CA LEU A 161 -14.11 -1.22 -9.91
C LEU A 161 -14.48 -0.05 -10.83
N SER A 162 -15.29 0.91 -10.37
CA SER A 162 -15.60 2.11 -11.15
C SER A 162 -14.46 3.14 -11.08
N HIS A 163 -14.43 4.03 -12.08
CA HIS A 163 -13.48 5.13 -12.13
C HIS A 163 -13.95 6.32 -11.29
N PHE A 164 -13.02 7.17 -10.91
CA PHE A 164 -13.32 8.43 -10.23
C PHE A 164 -13.93 9.45 -11.20
N SER A 165 -14.85 10.28 -10.69
CA SER A 165 -15.26 11.50 -11.38
C SER A 165 -14.08 12.48 -11.49
N ALA A 166 -14.15 13.47 -12.37
CA ALA A 166 -13.11 14.48 -12.49
C ALA A 166 -12.88 15.27 -11.17
N ALA A 167 -13.94 15.47 -10.39
CA ALA A 167 -13.85 16.11 -9.07
C ALA A 167 -13.15 15.18 -8.06
N ASP A 168 -13.56 13.91 -7.99
CA ASP A 168 -12.94 12.93 -7.11
C ASP A 168 -11.47 12.68 -7.47
N ALA A 169 -11.12 12.67 -8.76
CA ALA A 169 -9.75 12.47 -9.21
C ALA A 169 -8.78 13.53 -8.66
N LYS A 170 -9.21 14.79 -8.55
CA LYS A 170 -8.43 15.85 -7.91
C LYS A 170 -8.20 15.57 -6.42
N LEU A 171 -9.26 15.16 -5.70
CA LEU A 171 -9.16 14.78 -4.29
C LEU A 171 -8.21 13.58 -4.11
N MET A 172 -8.25 12.62 -5.04
CA MET A 172 -7.37 11.46 -5.02
C MET A 172 -5.91 11.84 -5.25
N GLN A 173 -5.63 12.78 -6.15
CA GLN A 173 -4.27 13.29 -6.38
C GLN A 173 -3.68 13.92 -5.12
N GLU A 174 -4.47 14.73 -4.40
CA GLU A 174 -4.05 15.32 -3.13
C GLU A 174 -3.85 14.25 -2.05
N SER A 175 -4.79 13.34 -1.90
CA SER A 175 -4.72 12.31 -0.86
C SER A 175 -3.59 11.31 -1.08
N THR A 176 -3.27 10.93 -2.31
CA THR A 176 -2.09 10.09 -2.60
C THR A 176 -0.78 10.83 -2.32
N GLY A 177 -0.75 12.15 -2.54
CA GLY A 177 0.36 13.02 -2.10
C GLY A 177 0.54 13.01 -0.59
N HIS A 178 -0.56 13.15 0.17
CA HIS A 178 -0.56 13.05 1.64
C HIS A 178 -0.18 11.65 2.12
N ALA A 179 -0.65 10.60 1.45
CA ALA A 179 -0.27 9.22 1.77
C ALA A 179 1.25 8.99 1.60
N ALA A 180 1.86 9.60 0.58
CA ALA A 180 3.30 9.55 0.38
C ALA A 180 4.07 10.30 1.49
N GLN A 181 3.59 11.46 1.94
CA GLN A 181 4.18 12.17 3.09
C GLN A 181 4.01 11.38 4.38
N ALA A 182 2.84 10.77 4.59
CA ALA A 182 2.60 9.91 5.74
C ALA A 182 3.54 8.70 5.76
N ALA A 183 3.87 8.12 4.59
CA ALA A 183 4.83 7.02 4.49
C ALA A 183 6.19 7.39 5.07
N GLU A 184 6.69 8.61 4.83
CA GLU A 184 7.97 9.08 5.37
C GLU A 184 7.96 9.14 6.91
N LEU A 185 6.84 9.56 7.50
CA LEU A 185 6.67 9.56 8.95
C LEU A 185 6.59 8.13 9.51
N LEU A 186 5.83 7.27 8.85
CA LEU A 186 5.61 5.89 9.29
C LEU A 186 6.88 5.06 9.30
N VAL A 187 7.73 5.14 8.26
CA VAL A 187 9.01 4.40 8.21
C VAL A 187 10.01 4.89 9.26
N ASN A 188 9.80 6.09 9.80
CA ASN A 188 10.59 6.67 10.89
C ASN A 188 9.95 6.44 12.28
N GLY A 189 8.92 5.60 12.37
CA GLY A 189 8.25 5.27 13.64
C GLY A 189 7.34 6.39 14.20
N LYS A 190 7.14 7.49 13.45
CA LYS A 190 6.34 8.66 13.85
C LYS A 190 4.85 8.46 13.57
N VAL A 191 4.30 7.34 14.02
CA VAL A 191 2.92 6.95 13.69
C VAL A 191 1.90 7.90 14.28
N ASP A 192 2.12 8.38 15.53
CA ASP A 192 1.19 9.33 16.17
C ASP A 192 1.20 10.69 15.46
N GLU A 193 2.37 11.16 15.01
CA GLU A 193 2.50 12.37 14.22
C GLU A 193 1.74 12.22 12.88
N ALA A 194 1.93 11.11 12.18
CA ALA A 194 1.20 10.81 10.95
C ALA A 194 -0.32 10.76 11.17
N MET A 195 -0.77 10.10 12.25
CA MET A 195 -2.19 10.02 12.60
C MET A 195 -2.77 11.39 12.94
N ASN A 196 -2.05 12.21 13.69
CA ASN A 196 -2.51 13.56 14.07
C ASN A 196 -2.60 14.51 12.88
N GLN A 197 -1.69 14.36 11.91
CA GLN A 197 -1.59 15.24 10.76
C GLN A 197 -2.59 14.85 9.65
N TYR A 198 -2.80 13.55 9.41
CA TYR A 198 -3.53 13.08 8.23
C TYR A 198 -4.87 12.41 8.52
N ASN A 199 -5.12 11.93 9.75
CA ASN A 199 -6.45 11.43 10.07
C ASN A 199 -7.43 12.58 10.15
N VAL A 200 -8.51 12.49 9.39
CA VAL A 200 -9.62 13.46 9.51
C VAL A 200 -10.33 13.25 10.83
N LYS A 201 -10.63 14.35 11.48
CA LYS A 201 -11.41 14.41 12.72
C LYS A 201 -12.89 14.29 12.43
#